data_01c39b09cb6110ebbbee419a53ca7663
#
_entry.id   01c39b09cb6110ebbbee419a53ca7663
#
_cell.length_a   1.000
_cell.length_b   1.000
_cell.length_c   1.000
_cell.angle_alpha   90.00
_cell.angle_beta   90.00
_cell.angle_gamma   90.00
#
_symmetry.space_group_name_H-M   'P 1'
#
loop_
_entity.id
_entity.type
_entity.pdbx_description
1 polymer ?
#
loop_
_entity_poly.entity_id
_entity_poly.type
_entity_poly.pdbx_seq_one_letter_code
_entity_poly.pdbx_strand_id
1 'polypeptide(L)'
;MFVNMAVADLLVTLVMMPYSIAFFHTEGKWFIKGAFGDVTCRAVTFSTYVTVMASILSLTFIAVDRFYAIVHPCRRRVWFRKPRILTPLIWLLSMALMSIIPVTYRLSEDDIYCSSNFEIWGDDAAGILGVLLYLFAVAYLIPLSVITILYVKTILKLW
;
A
#
# COMPACT_ATOMS: atom_id res chain seq x y z
N MET A 1 0.36 8.38 -15.21
CA MET A 1 0.74 7.37 -14.21
C MET A 1 1.91 7.80 -13.37
N PHE A 2 3.01 8.29 -13.95
CA PHE A 2 4.15 8.82 -13.16
C PHE A 2 3.75 9.92 -12.17
N VAL A 3 2.87 10.84 -12.56
CA VAL A 3 2.34 11.87 -11.64
C VAL A 3 1.57 11.26 -10.48
N ASN A 4 0.78 10.21 -10.72
CA ASN A 4 0.05 9.52 -9.64
C ASN A 4 1.00 8.85 -8.65
N MET A 5 2.06 8.21 -9.14
CA MET A 5 3.12 7.64 -8.31
C MET A 5 3.83 8.73 -7.50
N ALA A 6 4.23 9.84 -8.15
CA ALA A 6 4.88 10.96 -7.46
C ALA A 6 3.98 11.58 -6.37
N VAL A 7 2.68 11.69 -6.61
CA VAL A 7 1.71 12.16 -5.60
C VAL A 7 1.60 11.18 -4.44
N ALA A 8 1.54 9.87 -4.70
CA ALA A 8 1.52 8.86 -3.66
C ALA A 8 2.79 8.91 -2.80
N ASP A 9 3.96 8.97 -3.43
CA ASP A 9 5.25 9.05 -2.74
C ASP A 9 5.39 10.35 -1.92
N LEU A 10 4.89 11.48 -2.45
CA LEU A 10 4.84 12.74 -1.72
C LEU A 10 3.94 12.65 -0.48
N LEU A 11 2.76 12.03 -0.61
CA LEU A 11 1.84 11.83 0.52
C LEU A 11 2.46 10.93 1.60
N VAL A 12 3.14 9.83 1.20
CA VAL A 12 3.90 9.00 2.16
C VAL A 12 4.92 9.86 2.91
N THR A 13 5.71 10.64 2.20
CA THR A 13 6.76 11.47 2.82
C THR A 13 6.16 12.51 3.76
N LEU A 14 5.09 13.20 3.36
CA LEU A 14 4.41 14.21 4.18
C LEU A 14 3.76 13.65 5.45
N VAL A 15 3.32 12.39 5.42
CA VAL A 15 2.71 11.74 6.58
C VAL A 15 3.78 11.06 7.44
N MET A 16 4.69 10.29 6.81
CA MET A 16 5.65 9.49 7.53
C MET A 16 6.79 10.30 8.15
N MET A 17 7.25 11.37 7.51
CA MET A 17 8.35 12.19 8.06
C MET A 17 7.96 12.87 9.38
N PRO A 18 6.85 13.63 9.48
CA PRO A 18 6.41 14.19 10.75
C PRO A 18 6.13 13.11 11.81
N TYR A 19 5.49 12.00 11.38
CA TYR A 19 5.22 10.88 12.28
C TYR A 19 6.51 10.27 12.84
N SER A 20 7.50 10.01 12.01
CA SER A 20 8.78 9.43 12.44
C SER A 20 9.55 10.36 13.38
N ILE A 21 9.58 11.65 13.07
CA ILE A 21 10.21 12.65 13.95
C ILE A 21 9.51 12.67 15.31
N ALA A 22 8.20 12.71 15.30
CA ALA A 22 7.38 12.67 16.49
C ALA A 22 7.61 11.39 17.31
N PHE A 23 7.60 10.24 16.66
CA PHE A 23 7.83 8.93 17.26
C PHE A 23 9.19 8.85 17.97
N PHE A 24 10.26 9.37 17.37
CA PHE A 24 11.58 9.43 18.01
C PHE A 24 11.62 10.39 19.18
N HIS A 25 10.96 11.54 19.10
CA HIS A 25 10.93 12.53 20.18
C HIS A 25 10.13 12.09 21.40
N THR A 26 9.08 11.28 21.19
CA THR A 26 8.18 10.85 22.26
C THR A 26 8.44 9.42 22.74
N GLU A 27 9.58 8.84 22.39
CA GLU A 27 9.90 7.45 22.75
C GLU A 27 8.81 6.46 22.32
N GLY A 28 8.20 6.70 21.16
CA GLY A 28 7.14 5.87 20.61
C GLY A 28 5.72 6.15 21.12
N LYS A 29 5.57 7.16 21.99
CA LYS A 29 4.26 7.50 22.56
C LYS A 29 3.40 8.28 21.56
N TRP A 30 2.11 7.94 21.51
CA TRP A 30 1.13 8.66 20.70
C TRP A 30 0.77 10.01 21.35
N PHE A 31 0.72 11.07 20.56
CA PHE A 31 0.49 12.43 21.09
C PHE A 31 -0.94 12.68 21.57
N ILE A 32 -1.91 12.00 21.00
CA ILE A 32 -3.33 12.25 21.18
C ILE A 32 -3.91 11.06 21.92
N LYS A 33 -4.58 11.32 23.06
CA LYS A 33 -5.18 10.32 23.91
C LYS A 33 -6.68 10.17 23.64
N GLY A 34 -7.28 9.08 24.13
CA GLY A 34 -8.72 8.82 24.08
C GLY A 34 -9.20 8.41 22.69
N ALA A 35 -10.51 8.49 22.48
CA ALA A 35 -11.17 8.04 21.26
C ALA A 35 -10.62 8.75 19.99
N PHE A 36 -10.26 10.03 20.09
CA PHE A 36 -9.67 10.77 18.99
C PHE A 36 -8.25 10.29 18.68
N GLY A 37 -7.50 9.85 19.69
CA GLY A 37 -6.20 9.22 19.54
C GLY A 37 -6.27 7.90 18.77
N ASP A 38 -7.26 7.04 19.09
CA ASP A 38 -7.47 5.77 18.40
C ASP A 38 -7.84 5.99 16.91
N VAL A 39 -8.72 6.94 16.62
CA VAL A 39 -9.08 7.29 15.24
C VAL A 39 -7.89 7.80 14.45
N THR A 40 -7.08 8.70 15.04
CA THR A 40 -5.89 9.24 14.37
C THR A 40 -4.80 8.17 14.19
N CYS A 41 -4.59 7.26 15.15
CA CYS A 41 -3.69 6.12 15.03
C CYS A 41 -4.06 5.25 13.81
N ARG A 42 -5.32 4.84 13.71
CA ARG A 42 -5.81 4.03 12.58
C ARG A 42 -5.73 4.77 11.26
N ALA A 43 -6.12 6.06 11.24
CA ALA A 43 -6.13 6.86 10.01
C ALA A 43 -4.74 7.10 9.45
N VAL A 44 -3.76 7.46 10.29
CA VAL A 44 -2.35 7.67 9.87
C VAL A 44 -1.76 6.38 9.36
N THR A 45 -1.93 5.28 10.09
CA THR A 45 -1.41 3.97 9.68
C THR A 45 -2.07 3.52 8.39
N PHE A 46 -3.39 3.58 8.28
CA PHE A 46 -4.12 3.20 7.08
C PHE A 46 -3.69 4.02 5.87
N SER A 47 -3.62 5.36 5.99
CA SER A 47 -3.21 6.23 4.88
C SER A 47 -1.80 5.91 4.38
N THR A 48 -0.88 5.55 5.28
CA THR A 48 0.47 5.13 4.94
C THR A 48 0.46 3.86 4.09
N TYR A 49 -0.23 2.81 4.55
CA TYR A 49 -0.31 1.56 3.79
C TYR A 49 -1.01 1.71 2.45
N VAL A 50 -2.09 2.51 2.39
CA VAL A 50 -2.81 2.80 1.14
C VAL A 50 -1.94 3.53 0.13
N THR A 51 -1.18 4.53 0.55
CA THR A 51 -0.30 5.30 -0.35
C THR A 51 0.87 4.45 -0.86
N VAL A 52 1.48 3.64 -0.01
CA VAL A 52 2.52 2.67 -0.43
C VAL A 52 1.94 1.68 -1.44
N MET A 53 0.76 1.12 -1.17
CA MET A 53 0.10 0.19 -2.09
C MET A 53 -0.27 0.84 -3.42
N ALA A 54 -0.74 2.09 -3.41
CA ALA A 54 -1.05 2.85 -4.62
C ALA A 54 0.20 3.10 -5.48
N SER A 55 1.35 3.34 -4.87
CA SER A 55 2.65 3.45 -5.56
C SER A 55 3.04 2.12 -6.21
N ILE A 56 2.98 1.02 -5.48
CA ILE A 56 3.29 -0.33 -5.99
C ILE A 56 2.38 -0.73 -7.16
N LEU A 57 1.07 -0.50 -7.03
CA LEU A 57 0.12 -0.76 -8.11
C LEU A 57 0.38 0.12 -9.32
N SER A 58 0.75 1.40 -9.13
CA SER A 58 1.12 2.29 -10.23
C SER A 58 2.31 1.76 -11.02
N LEU A 59 3.35 1.26 -10.34
CA LEU A 59 4.50 0.61 -10.98
C LEU A 59 4.08 -0.64 -11.77
N THR A 60 3.23 -1.47 -11.17
CA THR A 60 2.72 -2.68 -11.81
C THR A 60 1.94 -2.35 -13.08
N PHE A 61 1.07 -1.35 -13.05
CA PHE A 61 0.32 -0.92 -14.24
C PHE A 61 1.21 -0.27 -15.31
N ILE A 62 2.28 0.43 -14.91
CA ILE A 62 3.29 0.94 -15.85
C ILE A 62 3.99 -0.23 -16.56
N ALA A 63 4.39 -1.27 -15.83
CA ALA A 63 5.00 -2.46 -16.41
C ALA A 63 4.05 -3.16 -17.41
N VAL A 64 2.77 -3.29 -17.05
CA VAL A 64 1.72 -3.83 -17.94
C VAL A 64 1.57 -2.97 -19.21
N ASP A 65 1.51 -1.65 -19.09
CA ASP A 65 1.38 -0.74 -20.25
C ASP A 65 2.57 -0.88 -21.20
N ARG A 66 3.80 -0.95 -20.65
CA ARG A 66 5.02 -1.15 -21.43
C ARG A 66 5.05 -2.50 -22.13
N PHE A 67 4.67 -3.56 -21.45
CA PHE A 67 4.57 -4.89 -22.05
C PHE A 67 3.62 -4.88 -23.26
N TYR A 68 2.40 -4.35 -23.11
CA TYR A 68 1.45 -4.29 -24.23
C TYR A 68 1.91 -3.37 -25.37
N ALA A 69 2.64 -2.30 -25.07
CA ALA A 69 3.17 -1.40 -26.10
C ALA A 69 4.23 -2.08 -26.98
N ILE A 70 5.03 -2.98 -26.41
CA ILE A 70 6.14 -3.64 -27.11
C ILE A 70 5.69 -4.95 -27.75
N VAL A 71 4.99 -5.80 -27.01
CA VAL A 71 4.66 -7.17 -27.44
C VAL A 71 3.45 -7.22 -28.36
N HIS A 72 2.47 -6.30 -28.17
CA HIS A 72 1.22 -6.28 -28.91
C HIS A 72 0.90 -4.88 -29.49
N PRO A 73 1.73 -4.32 -30.40
CA PRO A 73 1.57 -2.95 -30.90
C PRO A 73 0.25 -2.73 -31.62
N CYS A 74 -0.31 -3.74 -32.29
CA CYS A 74 -1.57 -3.67 -33.03
C CYS A 74 -2.81 -3.83 -32.14
N ARG A 75 -2.69 -4.37 -30.94
CA ARG A 75 -3.79 -4.59 -30.00
C ARG A 75 -3.92 -3.41 -29.04
N ARG A 76 -4.32 -2.24 -29.58
CA ARG A 76 -4.62 -1.06 -28.75
C ARG A 76 -5.84 -1.31 -27.86
N ARG A 77 -5.66 -1.90 -26.70
CA ARG A 77 -6.67 -1.84 -25.63
C ARG A 77 -6.66 -0.44 -25.02
N VAL A 78 -7.52 0.41 -25.57
CA VAL A 78 -7.65 1.85 -25.26
C VAL A 78 -8.00 2.12 -23.78
N TRP A 79 -8.54 1.11 -23.08
CA TRP A 79 -9.04 1.25 -21.69
C TRP A 79 -7.94 1.46 -20.66
N PHE A 80 -6.83 0.69 -20.74
CA PHE A 80 -5.72 0.78 -19.79
C PHE A 80 -4.82 2.02 -19.95
N ARG A 81 -5.06 2.84 -20.98
CA ARG A 81 -4.26 4.05 -21.25
C ARG A 81 -4.92 5.35 -20.79
N LYS A 82 -6.15 5.31 -20.26
CA LYS A 82 -6.82 6.51 -19.77
C LYS A 82 -6.44 6.76 -18.30
N PRO A 83 -5.49 7.65 -17.98
CA PRO A 83 -5.05 7.89 -16.60
C PRO A 83 -6.20 8.37 -15.71
N ARG A 84 -7.21 9.04 -16.29
CA ARG A 84 -8.41 9.50 -15.58
C ARG A 84 -9.26 8.37 -14.99
N ILE A 85 -9.23 7.16 -15.58
CA ILE A 85 -9.96 5.99 -15.08
C ILE A 85 -9.05 5.15 -14.19
N LEU A 86 -7.80 5.01 -14.59
CA LEU A 86 -6.86 4.14 -13.91
C LEU A 86 -6.41 4.69 -12.54
N THR A 87 -6.24 6.01 -12.43
CA THR A 87 -5.86 6.64 -11.15
C THR A 87 -6.88 6.36 -10.04
N PRO A 88 -8.18 6.68 -10.18
CA PRO A 88 -9.15 6.38 -9.12
C PRO A 88 -9.29 4.87 -8.88
N LEU A 89 -9.15 4.04 -9.90
CA LEU A 89 -9.18 2.58 -9.74
C LEU A 89 -8.03 2.08 -8.86
N ILE A 90 -6.81 2.60 -9.06
CA ILE A 90 -5.64 2.27 -8.23
C ILE A 90 -5.90 2.64 -6.77
N TRP A 91 -6.41 3.85 -6.49
CA TRP A 91 -6.70 4.29 -5.14
C TRP A 91 -7.80 3.47 -4.46
N LEU A 92 -8.88 3.19 -5.16
CA LEU A 92 -9.96 2.33 -4.64
C LEU A 92 -9.48 0.90 -4.35
N LEU A 93 -8.69 0.33 -5.26
CA LEU A 93 -8.10 -0.99 -5.07
C LEU A 93 -7.12 -1.01 -3.89
N SER A 94 -6.28 0.02 -3.74
CA SER A 94 -5.37 0.15 -2.61
C SER A 94 -6.11 0.24 -1.28
N MET A 95 -7.20 1.03 -1.21
CA MET A 95 -8.04 1.11 0.00
C MET A 95 -8.70 -0.22 0.32
N ALA A 96 -9.22 -0.92 -0.69
CA ALA A 96 -9.86 -2.23 -0.51
C ALA A 96 -8.86 -3.29 -0.01
N LEU A 97 -7.67 -3.36 -0.60
CA LEU A 97 -6.62 -4.31 -0.20
C LEU A 97 -6.07 -4.01 1.20
N MET A 98 -5.95 -2.75 1.58
CA MET A 98 -5.41 -2.34 2.87
C MET A 98 -6.50 -2.14 3.95
N SER A 99 -7.76 -2.50 3.69
CA SER A 99 -8.87 -2.37 4.64
C SER A 99 -8.70 -3.17 5.94
N ILE A 100 -7.81 -4.17 5.94
CA ILE A 100 -7.44 -4.95 7.13
C ILE A 100 -6.67 -4.09 8.16
N ILE A 101 -5.94 -3.06 7.73
CA ILE A 101 -5.05 -2.25 8.58
C ILE A 101 -5.81 -1.51 9.69
N PRO A 102 -6.89 -0.73 9.42
CA PRO A 102 -7.61 -0.02 10.48
C PRO A 102 -8.33 -0.94 11.47
N VAL A 103 -8.48 -2.23 11.13
CA VAL A 103 -9.02 -3.25 12.04
C VAL A 103 -7.92 -3.78 12.95
N THR A 104 -6.71 -3.95 12.42
CA THR A 104 -5.57 -4.52 13.13
C THR A 104 -4.88 -3.52 14.05
N TYR A 105 -4.81 -2.22 13.66
CA TYR A 105 -4.13 -1.20 14.46
C TYR A 105 -5.09 -0.50 15.41
N ARG A 106 -4.67 -0.38 16.67
CA ARG A 106 -5.41 0.31 17.74
C ARG A 106 -4.46 1.06 18.67
N LEU A 107 -5.00 2.05 19.37
CA LEU A 107 -4.31 2.65 20.50
C LEU A 107 -4.34 1.67 21.67
N SER A 108 -3.20 1.55 22.39
CA SER A 108 -3.09 0.72 23.59
C SER A 108 -4.12 1.13 24.65
N GLU A 109 -4.51 0.22 25.55
CA GLU A 109 -5.45 0.50 26.66
C GLU A 109 -4.97 1.65 27.55
N ASP A 110 -3.65 1.86 27.66
CA ASP A 110 -3.06 2.99 28.37
C ASP A 110 -3.06 4.30 27.58
N ASP A 111 -3.67 4.34 26.39
CA ASP A 111 -3.69 5.47 25.46
C ASP A 111 -2.29 6.03 25.12
N ILE A 112 -1.26 5.19 25.17
CA ILE A 112 0.12 5.62 25.03
C ILE A 112 0.74 5.21 23.69
N TYR A 113 0.45 4.00 23.21
CA TYR A 113 1.10 3.45 22.01
C TYR A 113 0.08 3.09 20.94
N CYS A 114 0.39 3.47 19.69
CA CYS A 114 -0.31 2.99 18.53
C CYS A 114 0.35 1.67 18.07
N SER A 115 -0.29 0.56 18.33
CA SER A 115 0.26 -0.78 18.06
C SER A 115 -0.71 -1.67 17.29
N SER A 116 -0.17 -2.72 16.69
CA SER A 116 -0.98 -3.75 16.07
C SER A 116 -1.58 -4.64 17.15
N ASN A 117 -2.91 -4.72 17.21
CA ASN A 117 -3.64 -5.63 18.05
C ASN A 117 -4.17 -6.78 17.20
N PHE A 118 -3.67 -7.98 17.45
CA PHE A 118 -4.05 -9.19 16.73
C PHE A 118 -5.14 -10.03 17.42
N GLU A 119 -5.62 -9.61 18.60
CA GLU A 119 -6.67 -10.33 19.34
C GLU A 119 -7.92 -10.60 18.49
N ILE A 120 -8.25 -9.71 17.56
CA ILE A 120 -9.38 -9.86 16.63
C ILE A 120 -9.20 -11.06 15.67
N TRP A 121 -7.96 -11.41 15.40
CA TRP A 121 -7.59 -12.49 14.46
C TRP A 121 -7.27 -13.82 15.16
N GLY A 122 -7.49 -13.87 16.49
CA GLY A 122 -7.09 -14.96 17.37
C GLY A 122 -5.73 -14.67 18.00
N ASP A 123 -5.62 -14.87 19.29
CA ASP A 123 -4.37 -14.71 20.08
C ASP A 123 -3.30 -15.75 19.68
N ASP A 124 -3.63 -16.63 18.75
CA ASP A 124 -2.74 -17.64 18.25
C ASP A 124 -1.72 -17.06 17.27
N ALA A 125 -0.49 -17.56 17.34
CA ALA A 125 0.58 -17.27 16.38
C ALA A 125 0.12 -17.42 14.90
N ALA A 126 -0.88 -18.22 14.64
CA ALA A 126 -1.48 -18.45 13.32
C ALA A 126 -2.22 -17.20 12.78
N GLY A 127 -2.95 -16.46 13.62
CA GLY A 127 -3.65 -15.23 13.20
C GLY A 127 -2.68 -14.12 12.83
N ILE A 128 -1.64 -13.92 13.66
CA ILE A 128 -0.56 -12.96 13.40
C ILE A 128 0.15 -13.31 12.08
N LEU A 129 0.54 -14.57 11.92
CA LEU A 129 1.22 -15.06 10.73
C LEU A 129 0.34 -14.89 9.48
N GLY A 130 -0.96 -15.14 9.59
CA GLY A 130 -1.91 -14.97 8.49
C GLY A 130 -1.97 -13.53 7.97
N VAL A 131 -2.06 -12.53 8.86
CA VAL A 131 -2.05 -11.10 8.48
C VAL A 131 -0.72 -10.70 7.86
N LEU A 132 0.40 -11.13 8.44
CA LEU A 132 1.73 -10.84 7.91
C LEU A 132 1.94 -11.47 6.53
N LEU A 133 1.55 -12.73 6.34
CA LEU A 133 1.62 -13.41 5.05
C LEU A 133 0.71 -12.75 4.01
N TYR A 134 -0.50 -12.31 4.39
CA TYR A 134 -1.38 -11.56 3.51
C TYR A 134 -0.71 -10.27 3.02
N LEU A 135 -0.21 -9.45 3.93
CA LEU A 135 0.46 -8.20 3.60
C LEU A 135 1.70 -8.43 2.72
N PHE A 136 2.51 -9.43 3.06
CA PHE A 136 3.69 -9.81 2.28
C PHE A 136 3.31 -10.29 0.88
N ALA A 137 2.30 -11.13 0.74
CA ALA A 137 1.85 -11.63 -0.55
C ALA A 137 1.27 -10.51 -1.42
N VAL A 138 0.37 -9.69 -0.87
CA VAL A 138 -0.35 -8.66 -1.63
C VAL A 138 0.54 -7.47 -1.99
N ALA A 139 1.38 -7.01 -1.06
CA ALA A 139 2.20 -5.83 -1.27
C ALA A 139 3.56 -6.13 -1.94
N TYR A 140 4.04 -7.36 -1.85
CA TYR A 140 5.38 -7.72 -2.35
C TYR A 140 5.36 -8.84 -3.38
N LEU A 141 4.93 -10.07 -3.02
CA LEU A 141 5.05 -11.25 -3.89
C LEU A 141 4.28 -11.10 -5.19
N ILE A 142 3.01 -10.72 -5.13
CA ILE A 142 2.14 -10.62 -6.32
C ILE A 142 2.63 -9.52 -7.27
N PRO A 143 2.84 -8.26 -6.85
CA PRO A 143 3.32 -7.22 -7.75
C PRO A 143 4.70 -7.53 -8.34
N LEU A 144 5.63 -8.01 -7.52
CA LEU A 144 6.98 -8.34 -7.97
C LEU A 144 6.97 -9.46 -9.00
N SER A 145 6.18 -10.52 -8.78
CA SER A 145 6.04 -11.63 -9.72
C SER A 145 5.47 -11.15 -11.06
N VAL A 146 4.42 -10.33 -11.03
CA VAL A 146 3.81 -9.76 -12.24
C VAL A 146 4.82 -8.92 -13.00
N ILE A 147 5.51 -8.00 -12.33
CA ILE A 147 6.52 -7.13 -12.95
C ILE A 147 7.64 -7.97 -13.57
N THR A 148 8.19 -8.94 -12.84
CA THR A 148 9.28 -9.80 -13.30
C THR A 148 8.87 -10.61 -14.54
N ILE A 149 7.70 -11.25 -14.52
CA ILE A 149 7.19 -12.04 -15.65
C ILE A 149 7.01 -11.15 -16.89
N LEU A 150 6.47 -9.95 -16.72
CA LEU A 150 6.24 -9.02 -17.83
C LEU A 150 7.56 -8.54 -18.44
N TYR A 151 8.55 -8.20 -17.62
CA TYR A 151 9.86 -7.78 -18.12
C TYR A 151 10.60 -8.92 -18.81
N VAL A 152 10.60 -10.14 -18.26
CA VAL A 152 11.21 -11.31 -18.90
C VAL A 152 10.57 -11.57 -20.27
N LYS A 153 9.23 -11.59 -20.35
CA LYS A 153 8.52 -11.75 -21.62
C LYS A 153 8.83 -10.64 -22.63
N THR A 154 9.01 -9.41 -22.18
CA THR A 154 9.38 -8.27 -23.02
C THR A 154 10.79 -8.45 -23.60
N ILE A 155 11.75 -8.85 -22.77
CA ILE A 155 13.14 -9.11 -23.21
C ILE A 155 13.18 -10.25 -24.22
N LEU A 156 12.53 -11.38 -23.93
CA LEU A 156 12.48 -12.54 -24.84
C LEU A 156 11.79 -12.24 -26.17
N LYS A 157 10.96 -11.19 -26.24
CA LYS A 157 10.32 -10.78 -27.50
C LYS A 157 11.19 -9.81 -28.33
N LEU A 158 12.11 -9.10 -27.68
CA LEU A 158 13.01 -8.14 -28.31
C LEU A 158 14.27 -8.82 -28.88
N TRP A 159 14.64 -9.95 -28.32
CA TRP A 159 15.69 -10.85 -28.85
C TRP A 159 15.09 -11.84 -29.84
#